data_d9f60230d86c8d5660dd6f3bdd8fc54d
#
_entry.id   d9f60230d86c8d5660dd6f3bdd8fc54d
#
_cell.length_a   1.000
_cell.length_b   1.000
_cell.length_c   1.000
_cell.angle_alpha   90.00
_cell.angle_beta   90.00
_cell.angle_gamma   90.00
#
_symmetry.space_group_name_H-M   'P 1'
#
loop_
_entity.id
_entity.type
_entity.pdbx_description
1 polymer ?
#
loop_
_entity_poly.entity_id
_entity_poly.type
_entity_poly.pdbx_seq_one_letter_code
_entity_poly.pdbx_strand_id
1 'polypeptide(L)'
;KNSAFASPDKPDRDNGSNNWAVDGSKTASGRPILCNDPHLALNLPSLWYEMQIHTPQFNAYGVSFPGSPCIIIGFNDSCAFGFTNAMRDVRDYYQVRFRDNSRKEYWFDSAWKSSRLEIDTFRVKGREPFLDTIAYTVFGPVMYDSRFTGLGEKRTDGGDYAVKWKAHDPSNEMMLFYKLDHARNYDDYYEALPYLTCPGQNCIFASKAGDIAIWQQA
;
A
#
# COMPACT_ATOMS: atom_id res chain seq x y z
N LYS A 1 28.06 -0.54 -3.51
CA LYS A 1 26.75 -1.19 -3.42
C LYS A 1 25.93 -0.70 -4.62
N ASN A 2 26.03 -1.39 -5.76
CA ASN A 2 25.12 -1.12 -6.86
C ASN A 2 23.84 -1.88 -6.55
N SER A 3 22.80 -1.16 -6.16
CA SER A 3 21.46 -1.73 -6.05
C SER A 3 20.98 -2.06 -7.47
N ALA A 4 20.72 -3.33 -7.76
CA ALA A 4 20.12 -3.76 -9.03
C ALA A 4 18.72 -3.15 -9.27
N PHE A 5 18.18 -2.49 -8.26
CA PHE A 5 16.87 -1.86 -8.20
C PHE A 5 16.93 -0.33 -7.97
N ALA A 6 18.13 0.27 -8.04
CA ALA A 6 18.22 1.72 -8.03
C ALA A 6 17.62 2.24 -9.34
N SER A 7 16.47 2.88 -9.27
CA SER A 7 15.95 3.64 -10.39
C SER A 7 16.95 4.74 -10.75
N PRO A 8 17.42 4.83 -11.99
CA PRO A 8 18.27 5.92 -12.43
C PRO A 8 17.53 7.25 -12.47
N ASP A 9 16.19 7.21 -12.48
CA ASP A 9 15.36 8.38 -12.54
C ASP A 9 15.05 8.90 -11.14
N LYS A 10 15.29 10.18 -10.92
CA LYS A 10 14.80 10.84 -9.70
C LYS A 10 13.29 10.77 -9.71
N PRO A 11 12.65 10.59 -8.54
CA PRO A 11 11.20 10.70 -8.44
C PRO A 11 10.75 12.00 -9.11
N ASP A 12 9.63 11.92 -9.85
CA ASP A 12 8.98 13.10 -10.42
C ASP A 12 8.76 14.11 -9.29
N ARG A 13 9.14 15.37 -9.53
CA ARG A 13 8.98 16.44 -8.52
C ARG A 13 7.52 16.66 -8.14
N ASP A 14 6.62 16.31 -9.07
CA ASP A 14 5.18 16.44 -8.88
C ASP A 14 4.55 15.20 -8.22
N ASN A 15 5.36 14.15 -7.97
CA ASN A 15 4.92 12.96 -7.25
C ASN A 15 5.23 13.08 -5.76
N GLY A 16 4.20 13.18 -4.96
CA GLY A 16 4.30 13.32 -3.52
C GLY A 16 2.93 13.37 -2.86
N SER A 17 2.85 13.85 -1.65
CA SER A 17 1.58 14.09 -0.95
C SER A 17 1.82 14.99 0.23
N ASN A 18 0.82 15.81 0.58
CA ASN A 18 0.86 16.68 1.76
C ASN A 18 -0.35 16.42 2.65
N ASN A 19 -0.14 16.45 3.95
CA ASN A 19 -1.22 16.58 4.91
C ASN A 19 -0.81 17.47 6.08
N TRP A 20 -1.79 18.16 6.65
CA TRP A 20 -1.60 19.00 7.82
C TRP A 20 -2.92 19.26 8.54
N ALA A 21 -2.85 19.53 9.82
CA ALA A 21 -3.98 19.97 10.61
C ALA A 21 -3.60 21.22 11.41
N VAL A 22 -4.57 22.12 11.59
CA VAL A 22 -4.41 23.34 12.37
C VAL A 22 -5.39 23.29 13.54
N ASP A 23 -4.88 23.54 14.73
CA ASP A 23 -5.66 23.64 15.96
C ASP A 23 -6.68 24.79 15.90
N GLY A 24 -7.85 24.57 16.52
CA GLY A 24 -8.94 25.54 16.51
C GLY A 24 -8.58 26.90 17.12
N SER A 25 -7.60 26.98 18.03
CA SER A 25 -7.11 28.25 18.56
C SER A 25 -6.46 29.17 17.53
N LYS A 26 -6.08 28.60 16.38
CA LYS A 26 -5.42 29.33 15.27
C LYS A 26 -6.35 29.54 14.08
N THR A 27 -7.64 29.21 14.21
CA THR A 27 -8.63 29.35 13.14
C THR A 27 -9.70 30.38 13.50
N ALA A 28 -10.26 31.06 12.50
CA ALA A 28 -11.32 32.03 12.73
C ALA A 28 -12.62 31.37 13.23
N SER A 29 -12.84 30.11 12.94
CA SER A 29 -14.03 29.35 13.37
C SER A 29 -13.92 28.80 14.79
N GLY A 30 -12.72 28.80 15.39
CA GLY A 30 -12.45 28.12 16.65
C GLY A 30 -12.45 26.58 16.53
N ARG A 31 -12.49 26.04 15.31
CA ARG A 31 -12.51 24.58 15.05
C ARG A 31 -11.26 24.16 14.29
N PRO A 32 -10.77 22.95 14.50
CA PRO A 32 -9.65 22.41 13.71
C PRO A 32 -9.95 22.41 12.20
N ILE A 33 -8.88 22.57 11.42
CA ILE A 33 -8.91 22.42 9.96
C ILE A 33 -7.92 21.31 9.61
N LEU A 34 -8.36 20.33 8.82
CA LEU A 34 -7.53 19.29 8.26
C LEU A 34 -7.47 19.43 6.75
N CYS A 35 -6.26 19.33 6.19
CA CYS A 35 -6.02 19.23 4.76
C CYS A 35 -5.25 17.97 4.44
N ASN A 36 -5.63 17.31 3.34
CA ASN A 36 -4.93 16.16 2.80
C ASN A 36 -4.93 16.24 1.28
N ASP A 37 -3.75 16.14 0.68
CA ASP A 37 -3.52 16.39 -0.73
C ASP A 37 -2.58 15.31 -1.30
N PRO A 38 -3.14 14.14 -1.73
CA PRO A 38 -2.37 13.09 -2.36
C PRO A 38 -2.06 13.45 -3.83
N HIS A 39 -0.78 13.63 -4.15
CA HIS A 39 -0.31 13.90 -5.51
C HIS A 39 -0.09 12.57 -6.24
N LEU A 40 -1.12 12.08 -6.90
CA LEU A 40 -1.09 10.89 -7.72
C LEU A 40 -1.30 11.29 -9.20
N ALA A 41 -0.87 10.41 -10.11
CA ALA A 41 -1.01 10.69 -11.54
C ALA A 41 -2.48 10.94 -11.92
N LEU A 42 -2.70 11.94 -12.78
CA LEU A 42 -4.02 12.23 -13.34
C LEU A 42 -4.25 11.38 -14.58
N ASN A 43 -5.08 10.36 -14.46
CA ASN A 43 -5.40 9.41 -15.54
C ASN A 43 -6.90 9.04 -15.53
N LEU A 44 -7.36 8.47 -16.64
CA LEU A 44 -8.69 7.91 -16.77
C LEU A 44 -8.60 6.40 -17.08
N PRO A 45 -9.35 5.57 -16.33
CA PRO A 45 -10.23 5.92 -15.20
C PRO A 45 -9.45 6.48 -14.01
N SER A 46 -10.06 7.37 -13.24
CA SER A 46 -9.46 7.97 -12.04
C SER A 46 -9.27 6.92 -10.95
N LEU A 47 -8.18 7.07 -10.17
CA LEU A 47 -7.99 6.29 -8.95
C LEU A 47 -9.03 6.67 -7.89
N TRP A 48 -9.24 7.96 -7.69
CA TRP A 48 -10.17 8.48 -6.69
C TRP A 48 -11.57 8.65 -7.25
N TYR A 49 -12.53 8.34 -6.41
CA TYR A 49 -13.93 8.50 -6.69
C TYR A 49 -14.65 9.00 -5.44
N GLU A 50 -15.38 10.08 -5.61
CA GLU A 50 -16.08 10.79 -4.54
C GLU A 50 -17.38 10.05 -4.20
N MET A 51 -17.64 9.85 -2.90
CA MET A 51 -18.85 9.18 -2.44
C MET A 51 -19.25 9.61 -1.04
N GLN A 52 -20.52 9.39 -0.73
CA GLN A 52 -21.09 9.50 0.61
C GLN A 52 -21.73 8.17 0.99
N ILE A 53 -21.46 7.71 2.21
CA ILE A 53 -22.12 6.56 2.82
C ILE A 53 -22.96 7.09 3.97
N HIS A 54 -24.28 6.98 3.85
CA HIS A 54 -25.21 7.39 4.88
C HIS A 54 -26.04 6.20 5.35
N THR A 55 -26.00 5.93 6.65
CA THR A 55 -26.77 4.87 7.32
C THR A 55 -27.38 5.44 8.59
N PRO A 56 -28.32 4.72 9.26
CA PRO A 56 -28.78 5.16 10.59
C PRO A 56 -27.68 5.24 11.65
N GLN A 57 -26.54 4.58 11.46
CA GLN A 57 -25.44 4.48 12.44
C GLN A 57 -24.33 5.49 12.20
N PHE A 58 -24.07 5.88 10.95
CA PHE A 58 -23.00 6.81 10.59
C PHE A 58 -23.26 7.49 9.26
N ASN A 59 -22.57 8.61 9.06
CA ASN A 59 -22.55 9.35 7.81
C ASN A 59 -21.11 9.77 7.53
N ALA A 60 -20.53 9.23 6.47
CA ALA A 60 -19.15 9.50 6.05
C ALA A 60 -19.12 9.98 4.61
N TYR A 61 -18.27 10.97 4.32
CA TYR A 61 -18.13 11.57 3.00
C TYR A 61 -16.66 11.79 2.68
N GLY A 62 -16.29 11.58 1.44
CA GLY A 62 -14.93 11.81 0.96
C GLY A 62 -14.63 11.06 -0.32
N VAL A 63 -13.40 10.55 -0.43
CA VAL A 63 -12.94 9.81 -1.59
C VAL A 63 -12.53 8.39 -1.23
N SER A 64 -12.74 7.50 -2.18
CA SER A 64 -12.43 6.07 -2.05
C SER A 64 -11.83 5.52 -3.33
N PHE A 65 -11.39 4.27 -3.29
CA PHE A 65 -10.99 3.50 -4.46
C PHE A 65 -12.16 2.70 -5.00
N PRO A 66 -12.29 2.52 -6.32
CA PRO A 66 -13.27 1.60 -6.88
C PRO A 66 -13.15 0.20 -6.29
N GLY A 67 -14.26 -0.29 -5.70
CA GLY A 67 -14.31 -1.60 -5.02
C GLY A 67 -14.05 -1.55 -3.51
N SER A 68 -13.61 -0.44 -2.94
CA SER A 68 -13.54 -0.26 -1.48
C SER A 68 -14.92 0.06 -0.90
N PRO A 69 -15.34 -0.59 0.20
CA PRO A 69 -16.63 -0.32 0.85
C PRO A 69 -16.59 0.82 1.88
N CYS A 70 -15.48 1.55 1.97
CA CYS A 70 -15.21 2.57 3.00
C CYS A 70 -14.73 3.88 2.37
N ILE A 71 -14.88 4.99 3.10
CA ILE A 71 -14.19 6.25 2.79
C ILE A 71 -12.71 6.10 3.20
N ILE A 72 -11.81 6.39 2.27
CA ILE A 72 -10.36 6.27 2.51
C ILE A 72 -9.79 7.59 3.03
N ILE A 73 -10.18 8.71 2.42
CA ILE A 73 -9.81 10.07 2.84
C ILE A 73 -11.09 10.87 2.92
N GLY A 74 -11.39 11.44 4.07
CA GLY A 74 -12.63 12.19 4.22
C GLY A 74 -12.96 12.54 5.67
N PHE A 75 -14.24 12.61 5.93
CA PHE A 75 -14.75 12.94 7.25
C PHE A 75 -16.13 12.30 7.49
N ASN A 76 -16.46 12.19 8.75
CA ASN A 76 -17.79 11.85 9.23
C ASN A 76 -18.39 12.99 10.07
N ASP A 77 -19.47 12.74 10.78
CA ASP A 77 -20.13 13.77 11.60
C ASP A 77 -19.25 14.28 12.77
N SER A 78 -18.19 13.59 13.12
CA SER A 78 -17.36 13.88 14.30
C SER A 78 -15.90 14.14 13.99
N CYS A 79 -15.34 13.46 13.01
CA CYS A 79 -13.89 13.41 12.75
C CYS A 79 -13.60 13.58 11.25
N ALA A 80 -12.41 14.12 10.96
CA ALA A 80 -11.79 14.10 9.63
C ALA A 80 -10.48 13.32 9.69
N PHE A 81 -10.15 12.62 8.61
CA PHE A 81 -8.93 11.81 8.52
C PHE A 81 -8.38 11.78 7.09
N GLY A 82 -7.08 11.56 7.00
CA GLY A 82 -6.38 11.51 5.73
C GLY A 82 -5.05 10.78 5.82
N PHE A 83 -4.46 10.53 4.65
CA PHE A 83 -3.26 9.70 4.54
C PHE A 83 -2.28 10.27 3.56
N THR A 84 -0.98 10.15 3.88
CA THR A 84 0.13 10.34 2.94
C THR A 84 1.15 9.22 3.13
N ASN A 85 1.90 8.91 2.07
CA ASN A 85 2.90 7.85 2.14
C ASN A 85 4.01 8.19 3.14
N ALA A 86 4.27 7.27 4.07
CA ALA A 86 5.31 7.41 5.09
C ALA A 86 6.69 6.91 4.64
N MET A 87 6.82 6.38 3.42
CA MET A 87 8.06 5.86 2.84
C MET A 87 8.77 4.84 3.75
N ARG A 88 7.99 4.01 4.46
CA ARG A 88 8.53 2.95 5.33
C ARG A 88 9.13 1.85 4.47
N ASP A 89 10.22 1.29 4.97
CA ASP A 89 10.88 0.13 4.37
C ASP A 89 10.13 -1.16 4.74
N VAL A 90 9.25 -1.60 3.85
CA VAL A 90 8.36 -2.76 4.05
C VAL A 90 8.64 -3.89 3.06
N ARG A 91 9.66 -3.73 2.20
CA ARG A 91 9.93 -4.66 1.11
C ARG A 91 11.41 -4.86 0.85
N ASP A 92 11.86 -6.11 0.91
CA ASP A 92 13.22 -6.53 0.63
C ASP A 92 13.31 -7.43 -0.60
N TYR A 93 14.45 -7.38 -1.26
CA TYR A 93 14.80 -8.21 -2.41
C TYR A 93 15.98 -9.12 -2.08
N TYR A 94 15.78 -10.41 -2.25
CA TYR A 94 16.79 -11.44 -1.98
C TYR A 94 17.18 -12.14 -3.27
N GLN A 95 18.46 -12.05 -3.64
CA GLN A 95 18.98 -12.82 -4.76
C GLN A 95 18.94 -14.31 -4.42
N VAL A 96 18.31 -15.10 -5.30
CA VAL A 96 18.12 -16.54 -5.12
C VAL A 96 19.02 -17.29 -6.11
N ARG A 97 19.74 -18.27 -5.61
CA ARG A 97 20.50 -19.19 -6.43
C ARG A 97 19.73 -20.50 -6.54
N PHE A 98 19.17 -20.79 -7.69
CA PHE A 98 18.57 -22.08 -8.00
C PHE A 98 19.61 -23.11 -8.42
N ARG A 99 19.30 -24.38 -8.20
CA ARG A 99 20.17 -25.50 -8.60
C ARG A 99 20.20 -25.66 -10.12
N ASP A 100 19.03 -25.49 -10.75
CA ASP A 100 18.84 -25.58 -12.20
C ASP A 100 17.58 -24.79 -12.62
N ASN A 101 17.30 -24.83 -13.94
CA ASN A 101 16.17 -24.12 -14.53
C ASN A 101 14.78 -24.64 -14.10
N SER A 102 14.69 -25.81 -13.44
CA SER A 102 13.42 -26.30 -12.89
C SER A 102 12.92 -25.49 -11.72
N ARG A 103 13.82 -24.74 -11.08
CA ARG A 103 13.58 -23.93 -9.88
C ARG A 103 12.98 -24.70 -8.70
N LYS A 104 13.14 -26.00 -8.67
CA LYS A 104 12.63 -26.87 -7.59
C LYS A 104 13.45 -26.78 -6.32
N GLU A 105 14.72 -26.40 -6.41
CA GLU A 105 15.63 -26.29 -5.28
C GLU A 105 16.45 -25.00 -5.36
N TYR A 106 16.58 -24.32 -4.23
CA TYR A 106 17.39 -23.12 -4.08
C TYR A 106 18.39 -23.25 -2.92
N TRP A 107 19.48 -22.51 -3.02
CA TRP A 107 20.53 -22.52 -2.01
C TRP A 107 20.15 -21.59 -0.85
N PHE A 108 20.10 -22.15 0.37
CA PHE A 108 19.84 -21.40 1.59
C PHE A 108 20.45 -22.09 2.79
N ASP A 109 21.16 -21.35 3.65
CA ASP A 109 21.77 -21.82 4.89
C ASP A 109 22.64 -23.08 4.66
N SER A 110 23.59 -22.97 3.72
CA SER A 110 24.54 -24.02 3.35
C SER A 110 23.92 -25.33 2.86
N ALA A 111 22.68 -25.33 2.40
CA ALA A 111 21.97 -26.48 1.87
C ALA A 111 21.03 -26.14 0.71
N TRP A 112 20.74 -27.16 -0.12
CA TRP A 112 19.66 -27.06 -1.10
C TRP A 112 18.31 -27.29 -0.42
N LYS A 113 17.41 -26.31 -0.53
CA LYS A 113 16.04 -26.34 0.02
C LYS A 113 15.04 -26.43 -1.13
N SER A 114 13.97 -27.17 -0.93
CA SER A 114 12.88 -27.24 -1.91
C SER A 114 12.13 -25.92 -1.98
N SER A 115 11.83 -25.44 -3.18
CA SER A 115 10.89 -24.37 -3.42
C SER A 115 9.47 -24.93 -3.60
N ARG A 116 8.46 -24.13 -3.31
CA ARG A 116 7.08 -24.41 -3.67
C ARG A 116 6.80 -23.77 -5.02
N LEU A 117 6.36 -24.55 -6.00
CA LEU A 117 6.01 -24.04 -7.31
C LEU A 117 4.49 -23.85 -7.39
N GLU A 118 4.05 -22.67 -7.79
CA GLU A 118 2.66 -22.36 -8.11
C GLU A 118 2.54 -22.04 -9.60
N ILE A 119 1.46 -22.50 -10.20
CA ILE A 119 1.21 -22.29 -11.63
C ILE A 119 -0.07 -21.48 -11.78
N ASP A 120 0.08 -20.26 -12.29
CA ASP A 120 -1.03 -19.41 -12.65
C ASP A 120 -1.41 -19.63 -14.11
N THR A 121 -2.69 -19.73 -14.37
CA THR A 121 -3.25 -19.94 -15.72
C THR A 121 -3.97 -18.69 -16.21
N PHE A 122 -3.39 -18.01 -17.18
CA PHE A 122 -4.00 -16.84 -17.82
C PHE A 122 -4.75 -17.26 -19.09
N ARG A 123 -6.07 -17.22 -19.03
CA ARG A 123 -6.92 -17.53 -20.18
C ARG A 123 -7.01 -16.32 -21.11
N VAL A 124 -6.59 -16.48 -22.36
CA VAL A 124 -6.64 -15.42 -23.36
C VAL A 124 -7.65 -15.78 -24.45
N LYS A 125 -8.59 -14.86 -24.72
CA LYS A 125 -9.64 -15.10 -25.74
C LYS A 125 -9.01 -15.36 -27.10
N GLY A 126 -9.33 -16.53 -27.71
CA GLY A 126 -8.85 -16.92 -29.03
C GLY A 126 -7.40 -17.39 -29.11
N ARG A 127 -6.78 -17.71 -27.97
CA ARG A 127 -5.41 -18.24 -27.87
C ARG A 127 -5.33 -19.35 -26.82
N GLU A 128 -4.27 -20.15 -26.88
CA GLU A 128 -3.95 -21.08 -25.81
C GLU A 128 -3.68 -20.34 -24.51
N PRO A 129 -4.04 -20.91 -23.36
CA PRO A 129 -3.74 -20.32 -22.06
C PRO A 129 -2.24 -20.13 -21.85
N PHE A 130 -1.86 -18.99 -21.28
CA PHE A 130 -0.49 -18.77 -20.82
C PHE A 130 -0.37 -19.30 -19.39
N LEU A 131 0.65 -20.13 -19.14
CA LEU A 131 0.97 -20.65 -17.83
C LEU A 131 2.21 -19.91 -17.29
N ASP A 132 2.08 -19.30 -16.13
CA ASP A 132 3.21 -18.73 -15.40
C ASP A 132 3.51 -19.58 -14.17
N THR A 133 4.78 -19.95 -13.99
CA THR A 133 5.24 -20.75 -12.86
C THR A 133 6.07 -19.87 -11.93
N ILE A 134 5.58 -19.66 -10.73
CA ILE A 134 6.22 -18.85 -9.70
C ILE A 134 6.83 -19.78 -8.65
N ALA A 135 8.13 -19.62 -8.39
CA ALA A 135 8.82 -20.33 -7.31
C ALA A 135 8.74 -19.52 -6.02
N TYR A 136 8.27 -20.14 -4.94
CA TYR A 136 8.26 -19.58 -3.59
C TYR A 136 9.42 -20.12 -2.78
N THR A 137 10.15 -19.23 -2.16
CA THR A 137 11.27 -19.50 -1.26
C THR A 137 10.92 -19.08 0.17
N VAL A 138 11.84 -19.27 1.10
CA VAL A 138 11.71 -18.73 2.49
C VAL A 138 11.60 -17.20 2.51
N PHE A 139 12.04 -16.52 1.45
CA PHE A 139 11.94 -15.05 1.28
C PHE A 139 10.67 -14.59 0.58
N GLY A 140 9.80 -15.50 0.15
CA GLY A 140 8.61 -15.19 -0.62
C GLY A 140 8.72 -15.60 -2.10
N PRO A 141 7.82 -15.09 -2.96
CA PRO A 141 7.80 -15.39 -4.39
C PRO A 141 9.01 -14.81 -5.11
N VAL A 142 9.51 -15.54 -6.12
CA VAL A 142 10.49 -15.00 -7.05
C VAL A 142 9.77 -14.19 -8.11
N MET A 143 9.72 -12.89 -7.91
CA MET A 143 8.98 -11.95 -8.76
C MET A 143 9.82 -11.38 -9.91
N TYR A 144 11.13 -11.39 -9.76
CA TYR A 144 12.05 -10.84 -10.77
C TYR A 144 13.00 -11.92 -11.22
N ASP A 145 12.99 -12.21 -12.49
CA ASP A 145 13.88 -13.15 -13.16
C ASP A 145 14.29 -12.64 -14.55
N SER A 146 15.00 -13.45 -15.32
CA SER A 146 15.44 -13.08 -16.68
C SER A 146 14.29 -12.85 -17.67
N ARG A 147 13.07 -13.31 -17.35
CA ARG A 147 11.85 -13.12 -18.17
C ARG A 147 11.16 -11.80 -17.85
N PHE A 148 11.46 -11.19 -16.70
CA PHE A 148 10.82 -9.95 -16.28
C PHE A 148 11.30 -8.80 -17.19
N THR A 149 10.40 -8.30 -18.01
CA THR A 149 10.62 -7.17 -18.92
C THR A 149 10.01 -5.87 -18.40
N GLY A 150 9.69 -5.82 -17.09
CA GLY A 150 8.89 -4.79 -16.43
C GLY A 150 9.13 -3.35 -16.89
N LEU A 151 8.32 -2.44 -16.43
CA LEU A 151 8.14 -1.03 -16.79
C LEU A 151 9.40 -0.25 -17.27
N GLY A 152 10.03 -0.70 -18.37
CA GLY A 152 11.12 0.02 -19.06
C GLY A 152 12.55 -0.31 -18.63
N GLU A 153 12.78 -1.09 -17.60
CA GLU A 153 14.13 -1.44 -17.14
C GLU A 153 14.51 -2.88 -17.49
N LYS A 154 15.45 -3.04 -18.43
CA LYS A 154 16.16 -4.32 -18.61
C LYS A 154 17.10 -4.51 -17.43
N ARG A 155 16.84 -5.50 -16.62
CA ARG A 155 17.82 -5.95 -15.64
C ARG A 155 19.03 -6.52 -16.34
N THR A 156 20.21 -6.02 -15.98
CA THR A 156 21.48 -6.38 -16.64
C THR A 156 22.21 -7.51 -15.92
N ASP A 157 21.78 -7.88 -14.71
CA ASP A 157 22.45 -8.88 -13.86
C ASP A 157 21.96 -10.32 -14.07
N GLY A 158 20.81 -10.52 -14.73
CA GLY A 158 20.24 -11.83 -15.05
C GLY A 158 19.88 -12.70 -13.85
N GLY A 159 19.92 -12.15 -12.62
CA GLY A 159 19.65 -12.90 -11.38
C GLY A 159 18.16 -13.14 -11.11
N ASP A 160 17.85 -14.16 -10.34
CA ASP A 160 16.53 -14.39 -9.78
C ASP A 160 16.40 -13.70 -8.42
N TYR A 161 15.30 -12.99 -8.17
CA TYR A 161 15.07 -12.30 -6.91
C TYR A 161 13.71 -12.62 -6.32
N ALA A 162 13.74 -13.16 -5.11
CA ALA A 162 12.56 -13.28 -4.28
C ALA A 162 12.24 -11.95 -3.60
N VAL A 163 10.97 -11.68 -3.42
CA VAL A 163 10.48 -10.47 -2.77
C VAL A 163 9.84 -10.83 -1.43
N LYS A 164 10.43 -10.35 -0.36
CA LYS A 164 9.83 -10.37 0.97
C LYS A 164 9.15 -9.04 1.20
N TRP A 165 7.84 -9.02 1.14
CA TRP A 165 7.03 -7.82 1.25
C TRP A 165 5.98 -7.98 2.33
N LYS A 166 5.88 -7.00 3.22
CA LYS A 166 4.90 -7.04 4.32
C LYS A 166 3.45 -7.22 3.83
N ALA A 167 3.13 -6.71 2.64
CA ALA A 167 1.81 -6.91 2.03
C ALA A 167 1.52 -8.36 1.59
N HIS A 168 2.50 -9.28 1.63
CA HIS A 168 2.26 -10.70 1.42
C HIS A 168 1.72 -11.41 2.67
N ASP A 169 1.83 -10.79 3.84
CA ASP A 169 1.27 -11.32 5.08
C ASP A 169 -0.24 -11.04 5.10
N PRO A 170 -1.07 -12.02 5.48
CA PRO A 170 -2.50 -11.78 5.67
C PRO A 170 -2.74 -10.68 6.70
N SER A 171 -3.60 -9.72 6.35
CA SER A 171 -3.90 -8.54 7.16
C SER A 171 -5.31 -8.02 6.88
N ASN A 172 -5.75 -6.99 7.59
CA ASN A 172 -7.10 -6.45 7.46
C ASN A 172 -7.10 -4.91 7.49
N GLU A 173 -6.41 -4.30 6.54
CA GLU A 173 -6.30 -2.84 6.42
C GLU A 173 -7.66 -2.16 6.22
N MET A 174 -8.62 -2.85 5.60
CA MET A 174 -9.96 -2.29 5.42
C MET A 174 -10.69 -2.03 6.74
N MET A 175 -10.31 -2.72 7.82
CA MET A 175 -10.85 -2.47 9.15
C MET A 175 -10.43 -1.10 9.70
N LEU A 176 -9.25 -0.59 9.34
CA LEU A 176 -8.84 0.78 9.66
C LEU A 176 -9.90 1.77 9.15
N PHE A 177 -10.19 1.73 7.86
CA PHE A 177 -11.11 2.68 7.23
C PHE A 177 -12.54 2.53 7.75
N TYR A 178 -12.99 1.29 7.93
CA TYR A 178 -14.29 1.03 8.57
C TYR A 178 -14.39 1.65 9.95
N LYS A 179 -13.36 1.51 10.79
CA LYS A 179 -13.33 2.12 12.13
C LYS A 179 -13.27 3.65 12.05
N LEU A 180 -12.51 4.21 11.11
CA LEU A 180 -12.42 5.67 10.92
C LEU A 180 -13.75 6.27 10.43
N ASP A 181 -14.46 5.59 9.54
CA ASP A 181 -15.81 6.02 9.10
C ASP A 181 -16.80 6.11 10.27
N HIS A 182 -16.58 5.33 11.33
CA HIS A 182 -17.39 5.30 12.55
C HIS A 182 -16.77 6.05 13.73
N ALA A 183 -15.55 6.58 13.59
CA ALA A 183 -14.82 7.23 14.68
C ALA A 183 -15.55 8.51 15.17
N ARG A 184 -15.54 8.76 16.47
CA ARG A 184 -16.20 9.90 17.11
C ARG A 184 -15.22 10.83 17.82
N ASN A 185 -14.01 10.33 18.13
CA ASN A 185 -13.01 10.99 18.95
C ASN A 185 -11.61 10.45 18.66
N TYR A 186 -10.60 10.96 19.37
CA TYR A 186 -9.21 10.55 19.25
C TYR A 186 -8.99 9.07 19.63
N ASP A 187 -9.67 8.56 20.65
CA ASP A 187 -9.48 7.19 21.10
C ASP A 187 -9.94 6.18 20.02
N ASP A 188 -11.09 6.44 19.40
CA ASP A 188 -11.59 5.63 18.27
C ASP A 188 -10.59 5.64 17.09
N TYR A 189 -9.99 6.80 16.80
CA TYR A 189 -8.92 6.90 15.78
C TYR A 189 -7.70 6.07 16.17
N TYR A 190 -7.21 6.23 17.41
CA TYR A 190 -6.02 5.52 17.88
C TYR A 190 -6.21 4.00 17.86
N GLU A 191 -7.39 3.51 18.25
CA GLU A 191 -7.75 2.09 18.19
C GLU A 191 -7.84 1.53 16.74
N ALA A 192 -8.05 2.39 15.74
CA ALA A 192 -8.10 1.98 14.35
C ALA A 192 -6.70 1.74 13.76
N LEU A 193 -5.69 2.50 14.20
CA LEU A 193 -4.34 2.51 13.61
C LEU A 193 -3.66 1.14 13.52
N PRO A 194 -3.72 0.24 14.52
CA PRO A 194 -3.04 -1.06 14.47
C PRO A 194 -3.49 -1.98 13.32
N TYR A 195 -4.62 -1.70 12.69
CA TYR A 195 -5.07 -2.46 11.51
C TYR A 195 -4.29 -2.12 10.24
N LEU A 196 -3.60 -0.98 10.20
CA LEU A 196 -2.74 -0.62 9.07
C LEU A 196 -1.35 -1.24 9.23
N THR A 197 -1.07 -2.31 8.51
CA THR A 197 0.22 -3.00 8.55
C THR A 197 1.07 -2.74 7.31
N CYS A 198 0.43 -2.43 6.16
CA CYS A 198 1.10 -2.07 4.91
C CYS A 198 0.08 -1.45 3.93
N PRO A 199 0.45 -0.41 3.16
CA PRO A 199 1.72 0.33 3.19
C PRO A 199 1.83 1.28 4.39
N GLY A 200 3.06 1.72 4.71
CA GLY A 200 3.27 2.73 5.74
C GLY A 200 2.66 4.08 5.37
N GLN A 201 1.86 4.64 6.26
CA GLN A 201 1.16 5.91 6.06
C GLN A 201 1.38 6.87 7.22
N ASN A 202 1.39 8.16 6.91
CA ASN A 202 1.15 9.22 7.87
C ASN A 202 -0.37 9.42 7.96
N CYS A 203 -0.96 8.98 9.05
CA CYS A 203 -2.40 9.07 9.30
C CYS A 203 -2.68 10.39 10.04
N ILE A 204 -3.31 11.35 9.37
CA ILE A 204 -3.70 12.61 9.97
C ILE A 204 -5.14 12.56 10.44
N PHE A 205 -5.44 13.27 11.54
CA PHE A 205 -6.73 13.28 12.18
C PHE A 205 -7.08 14.64 12.76
N ALA A 206 -8.36 14.97 12.75
CA ALA A 206 -8.92 16.11 13.48
C ALA A 206 -10.35 15.76 13.95
N SER A 207 -10.76 16.25 15.14
CA SER A 207 -12.10 16.02 15.69
C SER A 207 -12.86 17.31 15.96
N LYS A 208 -14.18 17.21 16.06
CA LYS A 208 -15.03 18.30 16.56
C LYS A 208 -14.72 18.71 18.00
N ALA A 209 -14.16 17.81 18.78
CA ALA A 209 -13.76 18.08 20.18
C ALA A 209 -12.52 18.99 20.25
N GLY A 210 -11.82 19.20 19.14
CA GLY A 210 -10.64 20.07 19.07
C GLY A 210 -9.33 19.29 18.94
N ASP A 211 -9.35 17.96 19.03
CA ASP A 211 -8.12 17.16 18.89
C ASP A 211 -7.59 17.21 17.45
N ILE A 212 -6.28 17.30 17.34
CA ILE A 212 -5.55 17.06 16.11
C ILE A 212 -4.42 16.07 16.38
N ALA A 213 -4.15 15.18 15.44
CA ALA A 213 -3.08 14.20 15.57
C ALA A 213 -2.50 13.82 14.21
N ILE A 214 -1.26 13.37 14.23
CA ILE A 214 -0.64 12.64 13.14
C ILE A 214 0.10 11.43 13.71
N TRP A 215 -0.09 10.28 13.08
CA TRP A 215 0.56 9.04 13.46
C TRP A 215 1.16 8.37 12.24
N GLN A 216 2.42 7.98 12.34
CA GLN A 216 3.08 7.21 11.29
C GLN A 216 2.91 5.71 11.62
N GLN A 217 2.12 5.01 10.81
CA GLN A 217 1.76 3.61 11.01
C GLN A 217 2.21 2.75 9.82
N ALA A 218 2.82 1.60 10.10
CA ALA A 218 3.06 0.41 9.29
C ALA A 218 3.64 -0.70 10.14
#